data_0348f808bef68fd9ab71c548dccaa609
#
_entry.id   0348f808bef68fd9ab71c548dccaa609
#
_cell.length_a   1.000
_cell.length_b   1.000
_cell.length_c   1.000
_cell.angle_alpha   90.00
_cell.angle_beta   90.00
_cell.angle_gamma   90.00
#
_symmetry.space_group_name_H-M   'P 1'
#
loop_
_entity.id
_entity.type
_entity.pdbx_description
1 polymer ?
#
loop_
_entity_poly.entity_id
_entity_poly.type
_entity_poly.pdbx_seq_one_letter_code
_entity_poly.pdbx_strand_id
1 'polypeptide(L)'
;MSDEAGTPQEIPGEPPIEVPATTAPEAKPTEPDPKLENTLILELKDGAVTIELLPEFAPQHVERIKTLARAGFYDNTPFHRVIEGFMAQGGDPTGTGTGGAREQGYADLPAEFSPPNKARFVRGTCGMARTMNPNSANSQFFIMFAPAPSLDGQYTIWGRVVAGMEAVDKIKRGTGGNGIVQGPDRLIKARIAADDATAAA
;
A
#
# COMPACT_ATOMS: atom_id res chain seq x y z
N MET A 1 3.02 14.21 93.45
CA MET A 1 3.51 12.85 93.23
C MET A 1 3.77 12.74 91.74
N SER A 2 4.99 12.67 91.48
CA SER A 2 5.65 12.82 90.19
C SER A 2 5.52 11.51 89.42
N ASP A 3 5.31 11.59 88.08
CA ASP A 3 5.65 10.54 87.19
C ASP A 3 6.30 11.13 85.94
N GLU A 4 7.59 10.89 85.88
CA GLU A 4 8.43 11.20 84.69
C GLU A 4 8.17 10.15 83.60
N ALA A 5 7.65 10.60 82.49
CA ALA A 5 7.61 9.78 81.30
C ALA A 5 8.89 10.00 80.50
N GLY A 6 9.69 8.92 80.37
CA GLY A 6 10.94 8.91 79.62
C GLY A 6 10.78 9.16 78.13
N THR A 7 11.68 9.98 77.61
CA THR A 7 11.86 10.30 76.18
C THR A 7 12.40 9.07 75.45
N PRO A 8 11.86 8.68 74.31
CA PRO A 8 12.49 7.69 73.45
C PRO A 8 13.70 8.29 72.72
N GLN A 9 14.83 7.59 72.78
CA GLN A 9 16.03 7.93 72.03
C GLN A 9 15.80 7.78 70.51
N GLU A 10 16.15 8.83 69.78
CA GLU A 10 16.25 8.80 68.34
C GLU A 10 17.41 7.91 67.93
N ILE A 11 17.15 6.94 67.05
CA ILE A 11 18.14 6.13 66.37
C ILE A 11 18.65 6.97 65.17
N PRO A 12 19.96 7.10 64.91
CA PRO A 12 20.50 7.84 63.77
C PRO A 12 20.02 7.17 62.48
N GLY A 13 19.38 7.94 61.61
CA GLY A 13 18.88 7.48 60.32
C GLY A 13 20.00 7.02 59.40
N GLU A 14 19.82 5.88 58.83
CA GLU A 14 20.55 5.46 57.61
C GLU A 14 20.30 6.44 56.48
N PRO A 15 21.36 6.75 55.69
CA PRO A 15 21.17 7.60 54.50
C PRO A 15 20.27 6.92 53.47
N PRO A 16 19.46 7.66 52.72
CA PRO A 16 18.60 7.08 51.67
C PRO A 16 19.45 6.41 50.60
N ILE A 17 19.16 5.16 50.30
CA ILE A 17 19.76 4.45 49.17
C ILE A 17 19.20 5.12 47.90
N GLU A 18 20.06 5.93 47.24
CA GLU A 18 19.78 6.38 45.86
C GLU A 18 19.79 5.16 44.94
N VAL A 19 18.61 4.70 44.54
CA VAL A 19 18.46 3.76 43.41
C VAL A 19 18.78 4.58 42.15
N PRO A 20 19.80 4.20 41.38
CA PRO A 20 20.04 4.85 40.10
C PRO A 20 18.81 4.62 39.22
N ALA A 21 18.17 5.69 38.79
CA ALA A 21 17.16 5.65 37.76
C ALA A 21 17.80 5.05 36.50
N THR A 22 17.54 3.76 36.26
CA THR A 22 17.85 3.13 34.99
C THR A 22 16.93 3.80 33.96
N THR A 23 17.42 4.85 33.33
CA THR A 23 16.81 5.38 32.14
C THR A 23 16.93 4.30 31.07
N ALA A 24 15.85 3.57 30.85
CA ALA A 24 15.77 2.72 29.66
C ALA A 24 16.07 3.62 28.46
N PRO A 25 16.93 3.19 27.51
CA PRO A 25 17.15 3.98 26.32
C PRO A 25 15.81 4.18 25.63
N GLU A 26 15.39 5.43 25.43
CA GLU A 26 14.29 5.77 24.56
C GLU A 26 14.59 5.12 23.21
N ALA A 27 13.82 4.11 22.84
CA ALA A 27 13.86 3.54 21.52
C ALA A 27 13.54 4.67 20.55
N LYS A 28 14.55 5.15 19.81
CA LYS A 28 14.31 6.03 18.66
C LYS A 28 13.26 5.35 17.80
N PRO A 29 12.24 6.08 17.31
CA PRO A 29 11.32 5.52 16.34
C PRO A 29 12.16 4.93 15.22
N THR A 30 12.08 3.61 15.06
CA THR A 30 12.79 2.91 13.98
C THR A 30 12.19 3.42 12.69
N GLU A 31 12.97 4.13 11.87
CA GLU A 31 12.51 4.48 10.53
C GLU A 31 12.06 3.21 9.81
N PRO A 32 10.90 3.21 9.16
CA PRO A 32 10.40 2.03 8.48
C PRO A 32 11.43 1.54 7.44
N ASP A 33 11.64 0.22 7.37
CA ASP A 33 12.53 -0.38 6.38
C ASP A 33 12.09 0.09 4.98
N PRO A 34 12.95 0.79 4.22
CA PRO A 34 12.60 1.31 2.89
C PRO A 34 12.08 0.24 1.94
N LYS A 35 12.51 -1.00 2.10
CA LYS A 35 12.02 -2.13 1.32
C LYS A 35 10.58 -2.46 1.67
N LEU A 36 10.24 -2.54 2.95
CA LEU A 36 8.88 -2.80 3.42
C LEU A 36 7.95 -1.62 3.11
N GLU A 37 8.47 -0.38 3.22
CA GLU A 37 7.73 0.83 2.85
C GLU A 37 7.37 0.87 1.37
N ASN A 38 8.18 0.26 0.50
CA ASN A 38 7.93 0.16 -0.94
C ASN A 38 7.38 -1.22 -1.34
N THR A 39 6.71 -1.91 -0.44
CA THR A 39 6.03 -3.18 -0.71
C THR A 39 4.54 -3.05 -0.44
N LEU A 40 3.74 -3.21 -1.48
CA LEU A 40 2.27 -3.25 -1.42
C LEU A 40 1.82 -4.71 -1.43
N ILE A 41 0.91 -5.07 -0.54
CA ILE A 41 0.28 -6.39 -0.49
C ILE A 41 -1.19 -6.24 -0.83
N LEU A 42 -1.64 -6.97 -1.84
CA LEU A 42 -3.05 -7.09 -2.22
C LEU A 42 -3.57 -8.46 -1.79
N GLU A 43 -4.61 -8.48 -1.00
CA GLU A 43 -5.31 -9.73 -0.63
C GLU A 43 -6.43 -9.99 -1.62
N LEU A 44 -6.32 -11.10 -2.34
CA LEU A 44 -7.33 -11.61 -3.26
C LEU A 44 -7.94 -12.90 -2.69
N LYS A 45 -9.08 -13.33 -3.23
CA LYS A 45 -9.72 -14.59 -2.81
C LYS A 45 -8.82 -15.83 -2.98
N ASP A 46 -7.93 -15.80 -3.96
CA ASP A 46 -7.06 -16.92 -4.33
C ASP A 46 -5.62 -16.78 -3.80
N GLY A 47 -5.34 -15.77 -2.99
CA GLY A 47 -4.06 -15.57 -2.34
C GLY A 47 -3.60 -14.12 -2.31
N ALA A 48 -2.49 -13.88 -1.64
CA ALA A 48 -1.86 -12.57 -1.56
C ALA A 48 -0.95 -12.31 -2.76
N VAL A 49 -0.97 -11.07 -3.24
CA VAL A 49 -0.09 -10.58 -4.30
C VAL A 49 0.86 -9.55 -3.70
N THR A 50 2.14 -9.76 -3.86
CA THR A 50 3.18 -8.83 -3.40
C THR A 50 3.68 -8.01 -4.58
N ILE A 51 3.58 -6.69 -4.46
CA ILE A 51 3.98 -5.72 -5.48
C ILE A 51 5.12 -4.87 -4.92
N GLU A 52 6.22 -4.82 -5.63
CA GLU A 52 7.29 -3.84 -5.40
C GLU A 52 6.87 -2.51 -6.03
N LEU A 53 6.81 -1.47 -5.22
CA LEU A 53 6.56 -0.10 -5.67
C LEU A 53 7.85 0.51 -6.21
N LEU A 54 7.76 1.29 -7.27
CA LEU A 54 8.89 1.83 -8.03
C LEU A 54 8.91 3.37 -7.99
N PRO A 55 9.26 3.97 -6.83
CA PRO A 55 9.27 5.43 -6.69
C PRO A 55 10.29 6.12 -7.58
N GLU A 56 11.32 5.41 -8.03
CA GLU A 56 12.30 5.91 -9.00
C GLU A 56 11.70 6.19 -10.38
N PHE A 57 10.60 5.53 -10.72
CA PHE A 57 9.89 5.75 -12.00
C PHE A 57 8.68 6.67 -11.87
N ALA A 58 7.96 6.57 -10.76
CA ALA A 58 6.68 7.27 -10.57
C ALA A 58 6.46 7.68 -9.12
N PRO A 59 7.23 8.64 -8.59
CA PRO A 59 7.17 9.02 -7.17
C PRO A 59 5.77 9.48 -6.74
N GLN A 60 5.08 10.29 -7.53
CA GLN A 60 3.74 10.78 -7.18
C GLN A 60 2.68 9.69 -7.21
N HIS A 61 2.77 8.77 -8.18
CA HIS A 61 1.85 7.63 -8.27
C HIS A 61 2.08 6.65 -7.12
N VAL A 62 3.33 6.36 -6.77
CA VAL A 62 3.68 5.51 -5.62
C VAL A 62 3.12 6.10 -4.33
N GLU A 63 3.31 7.40 -4.07
CA GLU A 63 2.73 8.07 -2.90
C GLU A 63 1.20 8.02 -2.90
N ARG A 64 0.55 8.19 -4.05
CA ARG A 64 -0.90 8.05 -4.17
C ARG A 64 -1.36 6.63 -3.82
N ILE A 65 -0.71 5.61 -4.34
CA ILE A 65 -1.02 4.20 -4.05
C ILE A 65 -0.88 3.91 -2.56
N LYS A 66 0.21 4.35 -1.92
CA LYS A 66 0.42 4.20 -0.48
C LYS A 66 -0.67 4.90 0.34
N THR A 67 -0.94 6.15 0.01
CA THR A 67 -1.97 6.95 0.71
C THR A 67 -3.34 6.28 0.63
N LEU A 68 -3.75 5.83 -0.54
CA LEU A 68 -5.04 5.19 -0.75
C LEU A 68 -5.11 3.81 -0.09
N ALA A 69 -4.02 3.04 -0.11
CA ALA A 69 -3.96 1.74 0.59
C ALA A 69 -4.10 1.92 2.10
N ARG A 70 -3.38 2.87 2.70
CA ARG A 70 -3.46 3.20 4.13
C ARG A 70 -4.83 3.75 4.54
N ALA A 71 -5.48 4.47 3.65
CA ALA A 71 -6.84 4.96 3.86
C ALA A 71 -7.93 3.88 3.71
N GLY A 72 -7.57 2.64 3.33
CA GLY A 72 -8.52 1.58 3.05
C GLY A 72 -9.38 1.81 1.80
N PHE A 73 -8.98 2.75 0.94
CA PHE A 73 -9.74 3.12 -0.25
C PHE A 73 -9.92 1.97 -1.23
N TYR A 74 -8.92 1.12 -1.35
CA TYR A 74 -8.93 -0.03 -2.25
C TYR A 74 -9.64 -1.25 -1.69
N ASP A 75 -9.94 -1.27 -0.39
CA ASP A 75 -10.55 -2.43 0.27
C ASP A 75 -11.94 -2.69 -0.33
N ASN A 76 -12.19 -3.95 -0.67
CA ASN A 76 -13.42 -4.40 -1.28
C ASN A 76 -13.80 -3.75 -2.62
N THR A 77 -12.83 -3.22 -3.38
CA THR A 77 -13.04 -2.67 -4.71
C THR A 77 -13.02 -3.76 -5.79
N PRO A 78 -13.87 -3.68 -6.84
CA PRO A 78 -13.95 -4.70 -7.86
C PRO A 78 -12.84 -4.58 -8.91
N PHE A 79 -12.45 -5.73 -9.48
CA PHE A 79 -11.75 -5.78 -10.77
C PHE A 79 -12.81 -5.72 -11.88
N HIS A 80 -13.24 -4.52 -12.22
CA HIS A 80 -14.39 -4.27 -13.08
C HIS A 80 -14.14 -4.53 -14.56
N ARG A 81 -12.87 -4.52 -14.99
CA ARG A 81 -12.47 -4.76 -16.39
C ARG A 81 -11.26 -5.69 -16.44
N VAL A 82 -11.46 -6.88 -16.98
CA VAL A 82 -10.42 -7.91 -17.05
C VAL A 82 -10.42 -8.55 -18.42
N ILE A 83 -9.33 -8.41 -19.16
CA ILE A 83 -9.18 -8.92 -20.52
C ILE A 83 -8.14 -10.03 -20.52
N GLU A 84 -8.57 -11.24 -20.94
CA GLU A 84 -7.67 -12.40 -21.08
C GLU A 84 -6.47 -12.06 -21.93
N GLY A 85 -5.28 -12.47 -21.47
CA GLY A 85 -4.02 -12.22 -22.19
C GLY A 85 -3.57 -10.77 -22.25
N PHE A 86 -4.27 -9.85 -21.52
CA PHE A 86 -3.92 -8.44 -21.51
C PHE A 86 -3.72 -7.93 -20.08
N MET A 87 -4.79 -7.59 -19.35
CA MET A 87 -4.65 -7.01 -18.01
C MET A 87 -5.92 -7.18 -17.14
N ALA A 88 -5.74 -7.04 -15.82
CA ALA A 88 -6.82 -6.87 -14.85
C ALA A 88 -6.82 -5.43 -14.31
N GLN A 89 -7.95 -4.72 -14.45
CA GLN A 89 -8.13 -3.34 -14.02
C GLN A 89 -9.08 -3.24 -12.84
N GLY A 90 -8.67 -2.48 -11.82
CA GLY A 90 -9.44 -2.21 -10.62
C GLY A 90 -9.16 -0.82 -10.07
N GLY A 91 -9.50 -0.58 -8.79
CA GLY A 91 -9.24 0.69 -8.11
C GLY A 91 -10.35 1.73 -8.30
N ASP A 92 -11.53 1.31 -8.75
CA ASP A 92 -12.74 2.11 -8.81
C ASP A 92 -13.78 1.52 -7.84
N PRO A 93 -14.07 2.19 -6.71
CA PRO A 93 -15.05 1.69 -5.75
C PRO A 93 -16.45 1.53 -6.32
N THR A 94 -16.80 2.30 -7.35
CA THR A 94 -18.12 2.24 -8.01
C THR A 94 -18.22 1.05 -8.98
N GLY A 95 -17.09 0.53 -9.46
CA GLY A 95 -17.04 -0.56 -10.42
C GLY A 95 -17.55 -0.21 -11.82
N THR A 96 -17.76 1.06 -12.11
CA THR A 96 -18.27 1.55 -13.40
C THR A 96 -17.18 1.85 -14.42
N GLY A 97 -15.94 1.99 -13.96
CA GLY A 97 -14.80 2.44 -14.75
C GLY A 97 -14.68 3.97 -14.83
N THR A 98 -15.61 4.70 -14.25
CA THR A 98 -15.61 6.18 -14.23
C THR A 98 -15.33 6.77 -12.85
N GLY A 99 -15.40 5.96 -11.79
CA GLY A 99 -15.14 6.36 -10.42
C GLY A 99 -13.65 6.47 -10.10
N GLY A 100 -13.37 7.02 -8.94
CA GLY A 100 -12.02 7.19 -8.43
C GLY A 100 -12.00 7.91 -7.10
N ALA A 101 -10.82 8.35 -6.68
CA ALA A 101 -10.63 9.04 -5.40
C ALA A 101 -10.88 10.56 -5.48
N ARG A 102 -11.36 11.08 -6.59
CA ARG A 102 -11.70 12.51 -6.75
C ARG A 102 -12.76 12.96 -5.74
N GLU A 103 -13.75 12.10 -5.49
CA GLU A 103 -14.82 12.40 -4.53
C GLU A 103 -14.32 12.54 -3.08
N GLN A 104 -13.18 11.94 -2.78
CA GLN A 104 -12.49 12.11 -1.50
C GLN A 104 -11.47 13.27 -1.51
N GLY A 105 -11.46 14.09 -2.56
CA GLY A 105 -10.61 15.28 -2.67
C GLY A 105 -9.23 15.05 -3.27
N TYR A 106 -8.94 13.85 -3.79
CA TYR A 106 -7.66 13.57 -4.44
C TYR A 106 -7.64 14.08 -5.88
N ALA A 107 -6.78 15.05 -6.16
CA ALA A 107 -6.58 15.58 -7.50
C ALA A 107 -6.01 14.53 -8.46
N ASP A 108 -6.19 14.74 -9.75
CA ASP A 108 -5.56 13.92 -10.78
C ASP A 108 -4.03 14.08 -10.76
N LEU A 109 -3.34 13.03 -11.16
CA LEU A 109 -1.89 12.98 -11.20
C LEU A 109 -1.38 13.30 -12.61
N PRO A 110 -0.30 14.09 -12.71
CA PRO A 110 0.41 14.25 -13.97
C PRO A 110 1.06 12.95 -14.40
N ALA A 111 1.24 12.75 -15.71
CA ALA A 111 1.91 11.59 -16.24
C ALA A 111 3.37 11.50 -15.73
N GLU A 112 3.78 10.28 -15.37
CA GLU A 112 5.16 9.93 -14.99
C GLU A 112 5.64 8.79 -15.90
N PHE A 113 5.69 9.03 -17.20
CA PHE A 113 6.04 8.01 -18.18
C PHE A 113 7.53 7.67 -18.12
N SER A 114 7.83 6.39 -18.08
CA SER A 114 9.20 5.88 -18.21
C SER A 114 9.52 5.61 -19.66
N PRO A 115 10.75 5.95 -20.14
CA PRO A 115 11.16 5.58 -21.48
C PRO A 115 11.24 4.05 -21.63
N PRO A 116 10.90 3.50 -22.81
CA PRO A 116 10.84 2.05 -23.03
C PRO A 116 12.15 1.28 -22.81
N ASN A 117 13.28 1.98 -22.83
CA ASN A 117 14.59 1.38 -22.50
C ASN A 117 14.86 1.25 -21.01
N LYS A 118 14.01 1.86 -20.15
CA LYS A 118 14.12 1.77 -18.68
C LYS A 118 13.04 0.89 -18.07
N ALA A 119 11.80 1.00 -18.56
CA ALA A 119 10.70 0.19 -18.08
C ALA A 119 9.70 -0.12 -19.20
N ARG A 120 9.14 -1.33 -19.17
CA ARG A 120 8.19 -1.82 -20.17
C ARG A 120 7.01 -2.51 -19.52
N PHE A 121 5.89 -2.53 -20.23
CA PHE A 121 4.72 -3.30 -19.84
C PHE A 121 4.91 -4.77 -20.22
N VAL A 122 5.40 -5.54 -19.27
CA VAL A 122 5.53 -7.00 -19.34
C VAL A 122 4.60 -7.66 -18.32
N ARG A 123 4.51 -8.99 -18.32
CA ARG A 123 3.71 -9.73 -17.32
C ARG A 123 4.10 -9.29 -15.90
N GLY A 124 3.10 -8.97 -15.08
CA GLY A 124 3.26 -8.53 -13.70
C GLY A 124 3.53 -7.03 -13.53
N THR A 125 3.75 -6.26 -14.60
CA THR A 125 3.87 -4.80 -14.51
C THR A 125 2.54 -4.18 -14.07
N CYS A 126 2.61 -3.24 -13.13
CA CYS A 126 1.47 -2.48 -12.64
C CYS A 126 1.52 -1.06 -13.20
N GLY A 127 0.45 -0.67 -13.87
CA GLY A 127 0.30 0.65 -14.48
C GLY A 127 -0.90 1.40 -13.94
N MET A 128 -0.93 2.71 -14.16
CA MET A 128 -2.04 3.56 -13.77
C MET A 128 -2.99 3.81 -14.94
N ALA A 129 -4.27 3.50 -14.74
CA ALA A 129 -5.30 3.78 -15.72
C ALA A 129 -5.59 5.30 -15.77
N ARG A 130 -5.97 5.78 -16.93
CA ARG A 130 -6.28 7.17 -17.21
C ARG A 130 -7.28 7.29 -18.35
N THR A 131 -7.84 8.48 -18.53
CA THR A 131 -8.63 8.82 -19.71
C THR A 131 -7.70 9.13 -20.92
N MET A 132 -8.24 9.69 -21.99
CA MET A 132 -7.44 10.19 -23.13
C MET A 132 -6.45 11.30 -22.69
N ASN A 133 -6.76 12.05 -21.64
CA ASN A 133 -5.84 13.02 -21.07
C ASN A 133 -4.72 12.27 -20.29
N PRO A 134 -3.44 12.42 -20.67
CA PRO A 134 -2.33 11.76 -20.00
C PRO A 134 -2.15 12.18 -18.52
N ASN A 135 -2.68 13.33 -18.13
CA ASN A 135 -2.65 13.87 -16.77
C ASN A 135 -3.96 13.67 -16.01
N SER A 136 -4.65 12.57 -16.24
CA SER A 136 -5.94 12.23 -15.63
C SER A 136 -5.92 10.96 -14.78
N ALA A 137 -4.76 10.42 -14.47
CA ALA A 137 -4.62 9.30 -13.55
C ALA A 137 -5.09 9.69 -12.14
N ASN A 138 -5.75 8.79 -11.44
CA ASN A 138 -6.28 9.10 -10.11
C ASN A 138 -6.13 7.94 -9.12
N SER A 139 -6.95 6.88 -9.22
CA SER A 139 -6.89 5.71 -8.33
C SER A 139 -6.95 4.38 -9.09
N GLN A 140 -7.51 4.35 -10.30
CA GLN A 140 -7.64 3.11 -11.05
C GLN A 140 -6.28 2.64 -11.58
N PHE A 141 -6.03 1.36 -11.43
CA PHE A 141 -4.78 0.71 -11.84
C PHE A 141 -5.06 -0.57 -12.60
N PHE A 142 -4.04 -1.10 -13.25
CA PHE A 142 -4.10 -2.41 -13.90
C PHE A 142 -2.82 -3.22 -13.69
N ILE A 143 -2.96 -4.53 -13.73
CA ILE A 143 -1.86 -5.51 -13.62
C ILE A 143 -1.83 -6.31 -14.93
N MET A 144 -0.66 -6.40 -15.54
CA MET A 144 -0.48 -7.06 -16.84
C MET A 144 -0.46 -8.58 -16.73
N PHE A 145 -1.23 -9.28 -17.55
CA PHE A 145 -1.12 -10.72 -17.73
C PHE A 145 -0.01 -11.10 -18.73
N ALA A 146 0.23 -10.26 -19.71
CA ALA A 146 1.19 -10.50 -20.79
C ALA A 146 1.84 -9.19 -21.25
N PRO A 147 2.94 -9.24 -22.00
CA PRO A 147 3.57 -8.04 -22.55
C PRO A 147 2.63 -7.24 -23.47
N ALA A 148 2.67 -5.91 -23.35
CA ALA A 148 1.93 -4.98 -24.21
C ALA A 148 2.80 -3.80 -24.61
N PRO A 149 3.68 -3.95 -25.63
CA PRO A 149 4.60 -2.89 -26.05
C PRO A 149 3.93 -1.60 -26.49
N SER A 150 2.66 -1.64 -26.91
CA SER A 150 1.89 -0.45 -27.29
C SER A 150 1.61 0.49 -26.10
N LEU A 151 1.75 0.00 -24.86
CA LEU A 151 1.59 0.82 -23.65
C LEU A 151 2.90 1.46 -23.20
N ASP A 152 4.04 0.99 -23.70
CA ASP A 152 5.36 1.49 -23.31
C ASP A 152 5.48 2.99 -23.57
N GLY A 153 5.88 3.75 -22.56
CA GLY A 153 5.97 5.20 -22.63
C GLY A 153 4.65 5.96 -22.75
N GLN A 154 3.50 5.28 -22.67
CA GLN A 154 2.16 5.87 -22.82
C GLN A 154 1.33 5.83 -21.53
N TYR A 155 1.75 5.02 -20.57
CA TYR A 155 1.13 4.89 -19.26
C TYR A 155 2.21 4.91 -18.18
N THR A 156 1.86 5.37 -16.98
CA THR A 156 2.76 5.39 -15.84
C THR A 156 2.91 3.99 -15.24
N ILE A 157 4.13 3.51 -15.12
CA ILE A 157 4.49 2.28 -14.40
C ILE A 157 4.84 2.67 -12.97
N TRP A 158 4.10 2.15 -11.99
CA TRP A 158 4.33 2.45 -10.58
C TRP A 158 4.76 1.24 -9.75
N GLY A 159 4.68 0.02 -10.29
CA GLY A 159 5.03 -1.18 -9.56
C GLY A 159 5.19 -2.41 -10.44
N ARG A 160 5.63 -3.50 -9.80
CA ARG A 160 5.70 -4.83 -10.42
C ARG A 160 5.36 -5.92 -9.41
N VAL A 161 4.65 -6.94 -9.85
CA VAL A 161 4.37 -8.13 -9.03
C VAL A 161 5.67 -8.91 -8.87
N VAL A 162 6.03 -9.19 -7.62
CA VAL A 162 7.22 -9.99 -7.26
C VAL A 162 6.86 -11.35 -6.67
N ALA A 163 5.61 -11.52 -6.21
CA ALA A 163 5.07 -12.81 -5.76
C ALA A 163 3.54 -12.82 -5.87
N GLY A 164 2.95 -13.99 -6.03
CA GLY A 164 1.48 -14.15 -6.05
C GLY A 164 0.83 -13.88 -7.42
N MET A 165 1.59 -13.88 -8.52
CA MET A 165 1.03 -13.67 -9.85
C MET A 165 -0.01 -14.73 -10.24
N GLU A 166 0.08 -15.93 -9.68
CA GLU A 166 -0.89 -17.01 -9.82
C GLU A 166 -2.28 -16.65 -9.27
N ALA A 167 -2.35 -15.81 -8.23
CA ALA A 167 -3.61 -15.28 -7.72
C ALA A 167 -4.21 -14.25 -8.67
N VAL A 168 -3.38 -13.41 -9.29
CA VAL A 168 -3.80 -12.46 -10.34
C VAL A 168 -4.36 -13.21 -11.55
N ASP A 169 -3.73 -14.31 -11.95
CA ASP A 169 -4.20 -15.14 -13.08
C ASP A 169 -5.59 -15.75 -12.87
N LYS A 170 -6.01 -15.89 -11.63
CA LYS A 170 -7.34 -16.43 -11.27
C LYS A 170 -8.44 -15.38 -11.21
N ILE A 171 -8.13 -14.11 -11.33
CA ILE A 171 -9.14 -13.04 -11.36
C ILE A 171 -10.11 -13.30 -12.52
N LYS A 172 -11.41 -13.25 -12.22
CA LYS A 172 -12.46 -13.52 -13.19
C LYS A 172 -12.34 -12.60 -14.40
N ARG A 173 -12.30 -13.21 -15.58
CA ARG A 173 -12.25 -12.51 -16.87
C ARG A 173 -13.60 -11.87 -17.20
N GLY A 174 -13.56 -10.74 -17.88
CA GLY A 174 -14.74 -10.14 -18.48
C GLY A 174 -15.14 -10.84 -19.76
N THR A 175 -16.34 -10.53 -20.24
CA THR A 175 -16.89 -11.01 -21.51
C THR A 175 -16.94 -9.88 -22.53
N GLY A 176 -16.83 -10.24 -23.80
CA GLY A 176 -16.79 -9.27 -24.90
C GLY A 176 -15.44 -8.56 -25.04
N GLY A 177 -15.28 -7.76 -26.08
CA GLY A 177 -13.99 -7.10 -26.41
C GLY A 177 -13.56 -6.00 -25.44
N ASN A 178 -14.47 -5.49 -24.61
CA ASN A 178 -14.17 -4.46 -23.63
C ASN A 178 -13.73 -5.02 -22.26
N GLY A 179 -13.92 -6.33 -22.01
CA GLY A 179 -13.49 -6.98 -20.78
C GLY A 179 -14.31 -6.63 -19.53
N ILE A 180 -15.49 -6.09 -19.67
CA ILE A 180 -16.38 -5.79 -18.53
C ILE A 180 -16.78 -7.08 -17.83
N VAL A 181 -16.60 -7.12 -16.50
CA VAL A 181 -16.84 -8.30 -15.68
C VAL A 181 -18.22 -8.24 -15.02
N GLN A 182 -19.05 -9.25 -15.28
CA GLN A 182 -20.31 -9.44 -14.56
C GLN A 182 -20.03 -10.21 -13.27
N GLY A 183 -20.39 -9.63 -12.10
CA GLY A 183 -20.05 -10.20 -10.80
C GLY A 183 -18.54 -10.32 -10.61
N PRO A 184 -17.82 -9.19 -10.57
CA PRO A 184 -16.36 -9.18 -10.54
C PRO A 184 -15.80 -9.71 -9.22
N ASP A 185 -14.63 -10.32 -9.29
CA ASP A 185 -13.81 -10.55 -8.10
C ASP A 185 -13.38 -9.22 -7.50
N ARG A 186 -13.16 -9.23 -6.20
CA ARG A 186 -12.79 -8.01 -5.46
C ARG A 186 -11.39 -8.11 -4.88
N LEU A 187 -10.72 -6.97 -4.85
CA LEU A 187 -9.55 -6.75 -4.00
C LEU A 187 -10.07 -6.68 -2.55
N ILE A 188 -9.76 -7.68 -1.74
CA ILE A 188 -10.27 -7.78 -0.37
C ILE A 188 -9.65 -6.68 0.49
N LYS A 189 -8.33 -6.55 0.44
CA LYS A 189 -7.58 -5.55 1.19
C LYS A 189 -6.29 -5.16 0.48
N ALA A 190 -5.90 -3.90 0.61
CA ALA A 190 -4.59 -3.40 0.20
C ALA A 190 -3.87 -2.82 1.42
N ARG A 191 -2.58 -3.16 1.61
CA ARG A 191 -1.78 -2.63 2.71
C ARG A 191 -0.30 -2.49 2.33
N ILE A 192 0.39 -1.61 3.02
CA ILE A 192 1.84 -1.46 2.92
C ILE A 192 2.50 -2.38 3.94
N ALA A 193 3.50 -3.16 3.52
CA ALA A 193 4.13 -4.18 4.38
C ALA A 193 4.81 -3.60 5.62
N ALA A 194 5.29 -2.36 5.56
CA ALA A 194 5.85 -1.66 6.72
C ALA A 194 4.85 -1.49 7.85
N ASP A 195 3.56 -1.32 7.53
CA ASP A 195 2.52 -1.09 8.53
C ASP A 195 2.23 -2.37 9.34
N ASP A 196 2.38 -3.56 8.73
CA ASP A 196 2.25 -4.85 9.42
C ASP A 196 3.39 -5.05 10.42
N ALA A 197 4.61 -4.65 10.08
CA ALA A 197 5.78 -4.77 10.95
C ALA A 197 5.66 -3.87 12.21
N THR A 198 5.02 -2.71 12.06
CA THR A 198 4.80 -1.77 13.17
C THR A 198 3.69 -2.25 14.11
N ALA A 199 2.70 -2.98 13.60
CA ALA A 199 1.60 -3.53 14.40
C ALA A 199 2.01 -4.76 15.23
N ALA A 200 3.15 -5.38 14.91
CA ALA A 200 3.68 -6.58 15.59
C ALA A 200 4.74 -6.27 16.68
N ALA A 201 5.12 -5.01 16.85
CA ALA A 201 6.09 -4.51 17.83
C ALA A 201 5.42 -3.85 19.03
#